data_e670661b8709b8b5dd4000e2fb434f96
#
_entry.id   e670661b8709b8b5dd4000e2fb434f96
#
_cell.length_a   1.000
_cell.length_b   1.000
_cell.length_c   1.000
_cell.angle_alpha   90.00
_cell.angle_beta   90.00
_cell.angle_gamma   90.00
#
_symmetry.space_group_name_H-M   'P 1'
#
loop_
_entity.id
_entity.type
_entity.pdbx_description
1 polymer ?
#
loop_
_entity_poly.entity_id
_entity_poly.type
_entity_poly.pdbx_seq_one_letter_code
_entity_poly.pdbx_strand_id
1 'polypeptide(L)'
;ASDVYKRQEAVITWCVGHLVTMSYPEEYDPALKKWSLQTLPFIPSEFKYEVIPSVAKQFQIVSSLLNREDVDTIYVCTDSGREGEYIYRLVEQKAQVSGKKRLRVWIDSQTEEEILRGIREAKDLSEYDNLSASAYLRAKEDYLMGINFSRLLTLKYGNSISNYLNTKYSVISVGRVMTCVL
;
A
#
# COMPACT_ATOMS: atom_id res chain seq x y z
N ALA A 1 6.74 -12.90 -19.79
CA ALA A 1 5.36 -12.46 -19.94
C ALA A 1 5.38 -10.95 -20.17
N SER A 2 4.56 -10.47 -21.11
CA SER A 2 4.45 -9.05 -21.37
C SER A 2 3.63 -8.39 -20.23
N ASP A 3 4.24 -7.45 -19.53
CA ASP A 3 3.60 -6.73 -18.41
C ASP A 3 2.64 -5.63 -18.91
N VAL A 4 2.35 -5.62 -20.21
CA VAL A 4 1.52 -4.62 -20.90
C VAL A 4 0.75 -5.27 -22.05
N TYR A 5 -0.55 -5.02 -22.11
CA TYR A 5 -1.40 -5.33 -23.27
C TYR A 5 -1.74 -4.05 -24.02
N LYS A 6 -1.43 -4.01 -25.32
CA LYS A 6 -1.82 -2.92 -26.22
C LYS A 6 -3.03 -3.35 -27.05
N ARG A 7 -4.14 -2.64 -26.92
CA ARG A 7 -5.26 -2.65 -27.90
C ARG A 7 -5.25 -1.31 -28.64
N GLN A 8 -5.97 -1.19 -29.75
CA GLN A 8 -5.88 -0.02 -30.65
C GLN A 8 -6.12 1.34 -29.96
N GLU A 9 -6.88 1.37 -28.84
CA GLU A 9 -7.24 2.61 -28.12
C GLU A 9 -6.91 2.57 -26.63
N ALA A 10 -6.34 1.49 -26.11
CA ALA A 10 -6.04 1.35 -24.70
C ALA A 10 -4.76 0.56 -24.42
N VAL A 11 -4.09 0.93 -23.33
CA VAL A 11 -2.97 0.18 -22.75
C VAL A 11 -3.41 -0.34 -21.38
N ILE A 12 -3.24 -1.63 -21.15
CA ILE A 12 -3.61 -2.27 -19.90
C ILE A 12 -2.34 -2.71 -19.17
N THR A 13 -2.24 -2.33 -17.92
CA THR A 13 -1.20 -2.78 -16.99
C THR A 13 -1.82 -3.11 -15.64
N TRP A 14 -1.05 -3.67 -14.74
CA TRP A 14 -1.55 -4.13 -13.44
C TRP A 14 -0.53 -3.96 -12.32
N CYS A 15 -1.03 -3.91 -11.09
CA CYS A 15 -0.24 -4.08 -9.88
C CYS A 15 -0.23 -5.57 -9.48
N VAL A 16 0.88 -6.01 -8.90
CA VAL A 16 1.03 -7.38 -8.36
C VAL A 16 0.80 -7.40 -6.83
N GLY A 17 -0.21 -6.66 -6.38
CA GLY A 17 -0.43 -6.25 -5.01
C GLY A 17 0.12 -4.85 -4.77
N HIS A 18 0.61 -4.55 -3.57
CA HIS A 18 1.24 -3.27 -3.29
C HIS A 18 2.56 -3.10 -4.05
N LEU A 19 2.72 -1.99 -4.74
CA LEU A 19 3.98 -1.57 -5.36
C LEU A 19 4.73 -0.55 -4.50
N VAL A 20 3.99 0.14 -3.62
CA VAL A 20 4.50 1.20 -2.73
C VAL A 20 4.05 0.87 -1.32
N THR A 21 4.89 1.15 -0.34
CA THR A 21 4.63 0.94 1.09
C THR A 21 5.10 2.12 1.92
N MET A 22 4.67 2.22 3.16
CA MET A 22 5.26 3.15 4.12
C MET A 22 6.69 2.75 4.45
N SER A 23 7.59 3.72 4.49
CA SER A 23 9.01 3.49 4.80
C SER A 23 9.21 3.04 6.24
N TYR A 24 10.17 2.17 6.46
CA TYR A 24 10.55 1.73 7.80
C TYR A 24 11.17 2.87 8.63
N PRO A 25 11.16 2.77 9.99
CA PRO A 25 11.71 3.81 10.87
C PRO A 25 13.15 4.22 10.54
N GLU A 26 13.98 3.30 10.08
CA GLU A 26 15.37 3.57 9.69
C GLU A 26 15.53 4.54 8.52
N GLU A 27 14.50 4.71 7.69
CA GLU A 27 14.47 5.69 6.60
C GLU A 27 14.19 7.12 7.09
N TYR A 28 13.76 7.24 8.34
CA TYR A 28 13.60 8.53 9.02
C TYR A 28 14.87 8.91 9.81
N ASP A 29 15.42 7.94 10.53
CA ASP A 29 16.66 8.06 11.28
C ASP A 29 17.36 6.68 11.33
N PRO A 30 18.58 6.55 10.79
CA PRO A 30 19.36 5.30 10.83
C PRO A 30 19.53 4.69 12.23
N ALA A 31 19.50 5.52 13.30
CA ALA A 31 19.56 5.05 14.67
C ALA A 31 18.36 4.18 15.06
N LEU A 32 17.21 4.36 14.40
CA LEU A 32 15.97 3.58 14.63
C LEU A 32 16.02 2.15 14.07
N LYS A 33 17.08 1.80 13.33
CA LYS A 33 17.34 0.42 12.92
C LYS A 33 17.58 -0.49 14.11
N LYS A 34 18.26 0.03 15.12
CA LYS A 34 18.46 -0.68 16.40
C LYS A 34 17.27 -0.42 17.32
N TRP A 35 16.54 -1.47 17.65
CA TRP A 35 15.39 -1.35 18.53
C TRP A 35 15.83 -1.01 19.96
N SER A 36 15.20 0.01 20.54
CA SER A 36 15.45 0.46 21.91
C SER A 36 14.18 1.00 22.54
N LEU A 37 13.99 0.78 23.84
CA LEU A 37 12.87 1.36 24.58
C LEU A 37 12.94 2.90 24.63
N GLN A 38 14.16 3.46 24.51
CA GLN A 38 14.37 4.92 24.51
C GLN A 38 13.89 5.60 23.23
N THR A 39 13.75 4.85 22.12
CA THR A 39 13.29 5.36 20.81
C THR A 39 11.81 5.09 20.57
N LEU A 40 11.09 4.64 21.58
CA LEU A 40 9.64 4.41 21.51
C LEU A 40 8.88 5.44 22.36
N PRO A 41 7.68 5.86 21.94
CA PRO A 41 7.03 5.46 20.70
C PRO A 41 7.64 6.17 19.48
N PHE A 42 7.73 5.45 18.35
CA PHE A 42 8.04 6.05 17.05
C PHE A 42 6.75 6.61 16.44
N ILE A 43 6.66 7.93 16.31
CA ILE A 43 5.52 8.64 15.72
C ILE A 43 6.10 9.69 14.76
N PRO A 44 6.16 9.40 13.45
CA PRO A 44 6.70 10.36 12.50
C PRO A 44 5.75 11.55 12.33
N SER A 45 6.30 12.74 12.20
CA SER A 45 5.53 13.97 11.89
C SER A 45 4.93 13.91 10.48
N GLU A 46 5.64 13.26 9.56
CA GLU A 46 5.23 13.05 8.19
C GLU A 46 5.53 11.61 7.75
N PHE A 47 4.57 10.95 7.09
CA PHE A 47 4.76 9.57 6.62
C PHE A 47 5.47 9.56 5.27
N LYS A 48 6.60 8.85 5.22
CA LYS A 48 7.35 8.59 3.98
C LYS A 48 6.86 7.30 3.33
N TYR A 49 6.92 7.28 2.01
CA TYR A 49 6.53 6.13 1.19
C TYR A 49 7.65 5.76 0.23
N GLU A 50 7.84 4.46 0.03
CA GLU A 50 8.89 3.92 -0.84
C GLU A 50 8.36 2.83 -1.75
N VAL A 51 9.02 2.66 -2.89
CA VAL A 51 8.74 1.54 -3.79
C VAL A 51 9.28 0.27 -3.18
N ILE A 52 8.46 -0.78 -3.14
CA ILE A 52 8.88 -2.09 -2.63
C ILE A 52 9.96 -2.67 -3.55
N PRO A 53 11.18 -2.97 -3.06
CA PRO A 53 12.31 -3.36 -3.90
C PRO A 53 12.02 -4.57 -4.80
N SER A 54 11.32 -5.57 -4.30
CA SER A 54 11.01 -6.81 -5.05
C SER A 54 10.09 -6.59 -6.25
N VAL A 55 9.34 -5.50 -6.29
CA VAL A 55 8.40 -5.15 -7.38
C VAL A 55 8.76 -3.83 -8.07
N ALA A 56 9.97 -3.32 -7.85
CA ALA A 56 10.42 -2.03 -8.40
C ALA A 56 10.33 -1.99 -9.93
N LYS A 57 10.62 -3.09 -10.62
CA LYS A 57 10.48 -3.19 -12.07
C LYS A 57 9.04 -2.98 -12.51
N GLN A 58 8.07 -3.60 -11.85
CA GLN A 58 6.65 -3.43 -12.15
C GLN A 58 6.20 -1.99 -11.86
N PHE A 59 6.65 -1.40 -10.76
CA PHE A 59 6.39 0.01 -10.49
C PHE A 59 6.90 0.93 -11.60
N GLN A 60 8.13 0.70 -12.10
CA GLN A 60 8.70 1.50 -13.20
C GLN A 60 7.84 1.41 -14.47
N ILE A 61 7.37 0.19 -14.82
CA ILE A 61 6.50 -0.01 -15.98
C ILE A 61 5.19 0.77 -15.81
N VAL A 62 4.51 0.58 -14.68
CA VAL A 62 3.24 1.26 -14.39
C VAL A 62 3.43 2.78 -14.38
N SER A 63 4.44 3.28 -13.68
CA SER A 63 4.76 4.71 -13.61
C SER A 63 5.03 5.33 -14.98
N SER A 64 5.81 4.64 -15.83
CA SER A 64 6.09 5.12 -17.18
C SER A 64 4.83 5.19 -18.05
N LEU A 65 3.93 4.22 -17.91
CA LEU A 65 2.67 4.20 -18.68
C LEU A 65 1.69 5.28 -18.21
N LEU A 66 1.57 5.49 -16.90
CA LEU A 66 0.70 6.53 -16.34
C LEU A 66 1.13 7.95 -16.75
N ASN A 67 2.43 8.15 -16.98
CA ASN A 67 3.01 9.45 -17.34
C ASN A 67 3.24 9.64 -18.85
N ARG A 68 2.78 8.72 -19.71
CA ARG A 68 2.88 8.88 -21.17
C ARG A 68 2.10 10.10 -21.63
N GLU A 69 2.68 10.86 -22.55
CA GLU A 69 2.04 12.08 -23.11
C GLU A 69 0.78 11.78 -23.91
N ASP A 70 0.74 10.62 -24.58
CA ASP A 70 -0.41 10.18 -25.40
C ASP A 70 -1.54 9.54 -24.57
N VAL A 71 -1.40 9.45 -23.24
CA VAL A 71 -2.46 9.03 -22.32
C VAL A 71 -3.11 10.26 -21.71
N ASP A 72 -4.37 10.48 -21.97
CA ASP A 72 -5.17 11.56 -21.39
C ASP A 72 -6.07 11.10 -20.23
N THR A 73 -6.51 9.83 -20.27
CA THR A 73 -7.45 9.26 -19.31
C THR A 73 -6.93 7.96 -18.72
N ILE A 74 -7.02 7.83 -17.42
CA ILE A 74 -6.67 6.64 -16.65
C ILE A 74 -7.93 6.03 -16.06
N TYR A 75 -8.22 4.78 -16.44
CA TYR A 75 -9.25 3.96 -15.79
C TYR A 75 -8.65 3.17 -14.64
N VAL A 76 -9.08 3.48 -13.42
CA VAL A 76 -8.59 2.86 -12.20
C VAL A 76 -9.44 1.63 -11.90
N CYS A 77 -8.90 0.45 -12.20
CA CYS A 77 -9.59 -0.85 -12.12
C CYS A 77 -9.05 -1.74 -10.99
N THR A 78 -8.42 -1.16 -9.97
CA THR A 78 -8.06 -1.90 -8.76
C THR A 78 -9.32 -2.32 -7.99
N ASP A 79 -9.20 -3.29 -7.08
CA ASP A 79 -10.33 -3.86 -6.35
C ASP A 79 -11.30 -2.80 -5.82
N SER A 80 -12.59 -3.11 -5.88
CA SER A 80 -13.67 -2.23 -5.40
C SER A 80 -13.73 -2.24 -3.88
N GLY A 81 -12.86 -1.45 -3.24
CA GLY A 81 -12.74 -1.37 -1.81
C GLY A 81 -11.60 -0.46 -1.36
N ARG A 82 -11.45 -0.32 -0.04
CA ARG A 82 -10.40 0.52 0.57
C ARG A 82 -8.99 0.10 0.17
N GLU A 83 -8.74 -1.20 0.07
CA GLU A 83 -7.41 -1.73 -0.28
C GLU A 83 -7.03 -1.39 -1.73
N GLY A 84 -7.93 -1.64 -2.68
CA GLY A 84 -7.69 -1.28 -4.09
C GLY A 84 -7.53 0.23 -4.30
N GLU A 85 -8.31 1.03 -3.57
CA GLU A 85 -8.16 2.49 -3.58
C GLU A 85 -6.78 2.91 -3.05
N TYR A 86 -6.34 2.33 -1.94
CA TYR A 86 -5.05 2.62 -1.33
C TYR A 86 -3.87 2.24 -2.25
N ILE A 87 -3.93 1.06 -2.89
CA ILE A 87 -2.90 0.60 -3.83
C ILE A 87 -2.73 1.61 -4.96
N TYR A 88 -3.82 2.02 -5.61
CA TYR A 88 -3.74 2.96 -6.73
C TYR A 88 -3.24 4.34 -6.29
N ARG A 89 -3.80 4.92 -5.23
CA ARG A 89 -3.43 6.26 -4.75
C ARG A 89 -1.95 6.35 -4.38
N LEU A 90 -1.38 5.31 -3.77
CA LEU A 90 0.05 5.26 -3.48
C LEU A 90 0.90 5.22 -4.75
N VAL A 91 0.47 4.44 -5.75
CA VAL A 91 1.17 4.37 -7.05
C VAL A 91 1.11 5.72 -7.76
N GLU A 92 -0.06 6.34 -7.84
CA GLU A 92 -0.27 7.65 -8.44
C GLU A 92 0.61 8.72 -7.79
N GLN A 93 0.58 8.79 -6.45
CA GLN A 93 1.39 9.73 -5.67
C GLN A 93 2.89 9.52 -5.91
N LYS A 94 3.35 8.26 -5.85
CA LYS A 94 4.78 7.95 -6.02
C LYS A 94 5.27 8.13 -7.44
N ALA A 95 4.41 7.89 -8.43
CA ALA A 95 4.67 8.14 -9.85
C ALA A 95 4.52 9.62 -10.23
N GLN A 96 4.05 10.48 -9.32
CA GLN A 96 3.83 11.91 -9.55
C GLN A 96 2.95 12.20 -10.78
N VAL A 97 1.89 11.41 -10.94
CA VAL A 97 0.96 11.56 -12.06
C VAL A 97 0.22 12.89 -11.95
N SER A 98 0.21 13.66 -13.03
CA SER A 98 -0.48 14.95 -13.09
C SER A 98 -1.12 15.19 -14.46
N GLY A 99 -2.14 16.07 -14.50
CA GLY A 99 -2.77 16.50 -15.76
C GLY A 99 -3.59 15.43 -16.48
N LYS A 100 -3.90 14.31 -15.84
CA LYS A 100 -4.68 13.21 -16.41
C LYS A 100 -6.10 13.18 -15.86
N LYS A 101 -7.08 12.84 -16.70
CA LYS A 101 -8.41 12.47 -16.24
C LYS A 101 -8.34 11.08 -15.57
N ARG A 102 -8.94 10.92 -14.40
CA ARG A 102 -8.92 9.66 -13.64
C ARG A 102 -10.33 9.22 -13.36
N LEU A 103 -10.68 8.05 -13.85
CA LEU A 103 -12.00 7.45 -13.73
C LEU A 103 -11.92 6.15 -12.94
N ARG A 104 -12.63 6.09 -11.81
CA ARG A 104 -12.70 4.91 -10.97
C ARG A 104 -13.75 3.94 -11.48
N VAL A 105 -13.31 2.76 -11.88
CA VAL A 105 -14.19 1.65 -12.25
C VAL A 105 -14.54 0.89 -10.98
N TRP A 106 -15.83 0.71 -10.73
CA TRP A 106 -16.34 -0.01 -9.56
C TRP A 106 -17.23 -1.16 -10.00
N ILE A 107 -16.83 -2.38 -9.67
CA ILE A 107 -17.49 -3.61 -10.07
C ILE A 107 -17.67 -4.54 -8.87
N ASP A 108 -18.75 -5.31 -8.86
CA ASP A 108 -19.07 -6.28 -7.82
C ASP A 108 -18.75 -7.72 -8.24
N SER A 109 -18.53 -7.94 -9.55
CA SER A 109 -18.11 -9.23 -10.10
C SER A 109 -17.20 -9.05 -11.33
N GLN A 110 -16.53 -10.12 -11.75
CA GLN A 110 -15.63 -10.09 -12.90
C GLN A 110 -16.29 -10.68 -14.18
N THR A 111 -17.61 -10.60 -14.30
CA THR A 111 -18.31 -10.96 -15.54
C THR A 111 -18.10 -9.87 -16.59
N GLU A 112 -18.14 -10.26 -17.87
CA GLU A 112 -17.97 -9.31 -18.98
C GLU A 112 -18.99 -8.17 -18.92
N GLU A 113 -20.25 -8.50 -18.65
CA GLU A 113 -21.34 -7.53 -18.51
C GLU A 113 -21.05 -6.49 -17.42
N GLU A 114 -20.61 -6.95 -16.24
CA GLU A 114 -20.31 -6.10 -15.10
C GLU A 114 -19.08 -5.23 -15.34
N ILE A 115 -18.04 -5.77 -16.00
CA ILE A 115 -16.85 -5.00 -16.36
C ILE A 115 -17.23 -3.88 -17.36
N LEU A 116 -18.02 -4.19 -18.39
CA LEU A 116 -18.48 -3.20 -19.36
C LEU A 116 -19.38 -2.13 -18.72
N ARG A 117 -20.23 -2.54 -17.75
CA ARG A 117 -21.02 -1.59 -16.96
C ARG A 117 -20.12 -0.67 -16.17
N GLY A 118 -19.19 -1.23 -15.40
CA GLY A 118 -18.27 -0.47 -14.56
C GLY A 118 -17.42 0.54 -15.32
N ILE A 119 -17.00 0.20 -16.55
CA ILE A 119 -16.26 1.14 -17.41
C ILE A 119 -17.17 2.26 -17.90
N ARG A 120 -18.41 1.97 -18.30
CA ARG A 120 -19.38 2.99 -18.78
C ARG A 120 -19.82 3.94 -17.67
N GLU A 121 -19.96 3.43 -16.44
CA GLU A 121 -20.43 4.15 -15.27
C GLU A 121 -19.29 4.68 -14.39
N ALA A 122 -18.03 4.58 -14.87
CA ALA A 122 -16.86 4.99 -14.11
C ALA A 122 -16.96 6.47 -13.71
N LYS A 123 -16.78 6.74 -12.43
CA LYS A 123 -16.89 8.06 -11.84
C LYS A 123 -15.54 8.73 -11.71
N ASP A 124 -15.54 10.06 -11.58
CA ASP A 124 -14.32 10.78 -11.27
C ASP A 124 -13.69 10.25 -9.98
N LEU A 125 -12.35 10.12 -9.98
CA LEU A 125 -11.62 9.56 -8.83
C LEU A 125 -11.84 10.38 -7.55
N SER A 126 -12.12 11.67 -7.65
CA SER A 126 -12.39 12.54 -6.49
C SER A 126 -13.64 12.15 -5.71
N GLU A 127 -14.62 11.47 -6.31
CA GLU A 127 -15.78 10.95 -5.59
C GLU A 127 -15.40 9.90 -4.52
N TYR A 128 -14.19 9.35 -4.62
CA TYR A 128 -13.65 8.34 -3.70
C TYR A 128 -12.62 8.91 -2.70
N ASP A 129 -12.50 10.23 -2.58
CA ASP A 129 -11.51 10.86 -1.69
C ASP A 129 -11.74 10.52 -0.22
N ASN A 130 -12.99 10.42 0.24
CA ASN A 130 -13.31 9.98 1.61
C ASN A 130 -12.92 8.51 1.84
N LEU A 131 -13.12 7.65 0.84
CA LEU A 131 -12.68 6.25 0.90
C LEU A 131 -11.15 6.17 0.96
N SER A 132 -10.48 6.95 0.13
CA SER A 132 -9.03 7.08 0.12
C SER A 132 -8.50 7.54 1.49
N ALA A 133 -9.06 8.61 2.06
CA ALA A 133 -8.68 9.12 3.38
C ALA A 133 -8.84 8.05 4.47
N SER A 134 -9.96 7.31 4.45
CA SER A 134 -10.20 6.18 5.35
C SER A 134 -9.14 5.07 5.20
N ALA A 135 -8.73 4.77 3.96
CA ALA A 135 -7.72 3.76 3.67
C ALA A 135 -6.34 4.17 4.18
N TYR A 136 -5.93 5.42 3.93
CA TYR A 136 -4.67 5.97 4.45
C TYR A 136 -4.64 6.00 5.97
N LEU A 137 -5.73 6.42 6.61
CA LEU A 137 -5.81 6.48 8.07
C LEU A 137 -5.66 5.09 8.69
N ARG A 138 -6.38 4.10 8.15
CA ARG A 138 -6.27 2.71 8.59
C ARG A 138 -4.85 2.16 8.44
N ALA A 139 -4.20 2.41 7.29
CA ALA A 139 -2.84 1.94 7.06
C ALA A 139 -1.85 2.58 8.03
N LYS A 140 -1.99 3.87 8.33
CA LYS A 140 -1.17 4.58 9.33
C LYS A 140 -1.38 4.03 10.74
N GLU A 141 -2.63 3.75 11.11
CA GLU A 141 -2.95 3.13 12.39
C GLU A 141 -2.29 1.76 12.53
N ASP A 142 -2.49 0.87 11.54
CA ASP A 142 -1.88 -0.47 11.53
C ASP A 142 -0.34 -0.40 11.58
N TYR A 143 0.27 0.55 10.86
CA TYR A 143 1.71 0.79 10.89
C TYR A 143 2.21 1.22 12.27
N LEU A 144 1.59 2.23 12.87
CA LEU A 144 2.01 2.76 14.18
C LEU A 144 1.81 1.74 15.29
N MET A 145 0.67 1.08 15.32
CA MET A 145 0.37 0.01 16.30
C MET A 145 1.35 -1.15 16.12
N GLY A 146 1.50 -1.64 14.90
CA GLY A 146 2.38 -2.76 14.59
C GLY A 146 3.82 -2.50 15.00
N ILE A 147 4.42 -1.40 14.59
CA ILE A 147 5.81 -1.08 14.88
C ILE A 147 6.05 -0.86 16.38
N ASN A 148 5.25 0.00 17.00
CA ASN A 148 5.50 0.40 18.38
C ASN A 148 5.27 -0.76 19.37
N PHE A 149 4.14 -1.43 19.27
CA PHE A 149 3.82 -2.51 20.21
C PHE A 149 4.64 -3.78 19.95
N SER A 150 4.92 -4.13 18.69
CA SER A 150 5.79 -5.27 18.41
C SER A 150 7.19 -5.06 18.96
N ARG A 151 7.78 -3.87 18.76
CA ARG A 151 9.09 -3.53 19.32
C ARG A 151 9.07 -3.53 20.85
N LEU A 152 8.05 -2.89 21.46
CA LEU A 152 7.91 -2.81 22.91
C LEU A 152 7.83 -4.20 23.55
N LEU A 153 6.93 -5.06 23.10
CA LEU A 153 6.75 -6.40 23.64
C LEU A 153 7.96 -7.28 23.40
N THR A 154 8.56 -7.20 22.21
CA THR A 154 9.77 -7.96 21.90
C THR A 154 10.94 -7.57 22.79
N LEU A 155 11.16 -6.28 23.02
CA LEU A 155 12.23 -5.79 23.88
C LEU A 155 12.01 -6.16 25.35
N LYS A 156 10.76 -6.16 25.84
CA LYS A 156 10.44 -6.49 27.22
C LYS A 156 10.40 -7.99 27.50
N TYR A 157 9.83 -8.76 26.60
CA TYR A 157 9.45 -10.16 26.89
C TYR A 157 10.10 -11.18 25.94
N GLY A 158 10.67 -10.74 24.80
CA GLY A 158 11.21 -11.64 23.77
C GLY A 158 12.24 -12.64 24.31
N ASN A 159 13.19 -12.20 25.14
CA ASN A 159 14.19 -13.08 25.75
C ASN A 159 13.56 -14.08 26.73
N SER A 160 12.64 -13.63 27.57
CA SER A 160 11.99 -14.50 28.56
C SER A 160 11.17 -15.61 27.89
N ILE A 161 10.43 -15.24 26.84
CA ILE A 161 9.62 -16.20 26.06
C ILE A 161 10.51 -17.16 25.28
N SER A 162 11.57 -16.67 24.64
CA SER A 162 12.51 -17.53 23.90
C SER A 162 13.22 -18.53 24.82
N ASN A 163 13.62 -18.10 25.99
CA ASN A 163 14.23 -18.98 27.01
C ASN A 163 13.25 -20.04 27.52
N TYR A 164 12.00 -19.63 27.81
CA TYR A 164 10.96 -20.56 28.26
C TYR A 164 10.65 -21.64 27.21
N LEU A 165 10.54 -21.21 25.92
CA LEU A 165 10.23 -22.11 24.80
C LEU A 165 11.46 -22.85 24.28
N ASN A 166 12.64 -22.59 24.79
CA ASN A 166 13.93 -23.11 24.31
C ASN A 166 14.12 -22.90 22.79
N THR A 167 13.76 -21.71 22.31
CA THR A 167 13.84 -21.31 20.91
C THR A 167 14.83 -20.17 20.72
N LYS A 168 15.20 -19.89 19.47
CA LYS A 168 15.94 -18.67 19.15
C LYS A 168 15.06 -17.44 19.45
N TYR A 169 15.73 -16.30 19.71
CA TYR A 169 15.04 -15.01 19.89
C TYR A 169 13.95 -14.80 18.84
N SER A 170 12.73 -14.59 19.30
CA SER A 170 11.56 -14.41 18.43
C SER A 170 10.98 -13.01 18.61
N VAL A 171 10.61 -12.40 17.49
CA VAL A 171 9.87 -11.15 17.48
C VAL A 171 8.41 -11.42 17.86
N ILE A 172 7.90 -10.67 18.83
CA ILE A 172 6.49 -10.70 19.22
C ILE A 172 5.76 -9.71 18.32
N SER A 173 5.04 -10.23 17.34
CA SER A 173 4.26 -9.40 16.42
C SER A 173 2.93 -9.01 17.06
N VAL A 174 2.59 -7.74 16.96
CA VAL A 174 1.30 -7.20 17.37
C VAL A 174 0.59 -6.66 16.14
N GLY A 175 -0.65 -7.04 15.97
CA GLY A 175 -1.49 -6.56 14.89
C GLY A 175 -2.94 -6.38 15.36
N ARG A 176 -3.65 -5.54 14.68
CA ARG A 176 -5.03 -5.18 15.04
C ARG A 176 -5.98 -6.37 15.08
N VAL A 177 -5.82 -7.33 14.16
CA VAL A 177 -6.69 -8.50 14.08
C VAL A 177 -6.21 -9.61 15.01
N MET A 178 -4.94 -10.02 14.92
CA MET A 178 -4.38 -11.14 15.70
C MET A 178 -4.49 -10.90 17.20
N THR A 179 -4.19 -9.69 17.65
CA THR A 179 -4.18 -9.35 19.09
C THR A 179 -5.58 -9.35 19.70
N CYS A 180 -6.64 -9.10 18.90
CA CYS A 180 -8.02 -9.11 19.39
C CYS A 180 -8.65 -10.51 19.39
N VAL A 181 -8.06 -11.48 18.68
CA VAL A 181 -8.61 -12.84 18.53
C VAL A 181 -7.95 -13.82 19.50
N LEU A 182 -6.74 -13.53 19.95
CA LEU A 182 -5.99 -14.31 20.94
C LEU A 182 -6.27 -13.88 22.36
#